data_618afa6d7f31cb71bd4949cc95820c75
#
_entry.id   618afa6d7f31cb71bd4949cc95820c75
#
_cell.length_a   1.000
_cell.length_b   1.000
_cell.length_c   1.000
_cell.angle_alpha   90.00
_cell.angle_beta   90.00
_cell.angle_gamma   90.00
#
_symmetry.space_group_name_H-M   'P 1'
#
loop_
_entity.id
_entity.type
_entity.pdbx_description
1 polymer ?
#
loop_
_entity_poly.entity_id
_entity_poly.type
_entity_poly.pdbx_seq_one_letter_code
_entity_poly.pdbx_strand_id
1 'polypeptide(L)'
;MALDKAALESLRLDRDPDTAEYRQRGGSRRKLWYLLAAVAVVVAVLAWRSFNSAVPVQTVTVESPTSASGAVLNASGYVVARRLATVSSKVTGRVAEVLFEEGAEVEAGQVLARLERSTVDAQLNVSTSSAEAARRNLREIEVRLADARRTLERNRSLVERKLVAQSVLDSSAAEVAALSARLAAARSEVGVAMAQVGLGKQELADLEIRAPFKGVVISKDAQPGEMVSPMSAGGGFTRTGVATIVDMDSREVEVDVNESYINRVSAGQKVECVLDAYPDLKIPAHVISIVPTADRQKATVRVRIGLDQLDPRILPDMGIKVSFFEDGAQPALKNAMLVPGNAIVTEGEASYAWVVRDGKVEKRAVRTGAEQDGQVPVTDGLTDGESIVVDAPKRLRDGAAVELKAAT
;
A
#
# COMPACT_ATOMS: atom_id res chain seq x y z
N MET A 1 -59.40 -65.45 -0.68
CA MET A 1 -60.01 -66.26 -1.74
C MET A 1 -58.90 -66.92 -2.51
N ALA A 2 -58.94 -68.25 -2.36
CA ALA A 2 -58.30 -69.32 -3.12
C ALA A 2 -56.78 -69.46 -3.04
N LEU A 3 -56.42 -70.39 -2.14
CA LEU A 3 -55.19 -71.17 -2.10
C LEU A 3 -55.13 -72.07 -3.32
N ASP A 4 -54.00 -72.09 -3.98
CA ASP A 4 -53.77 -73.08 -5.02
C ASP A 4 -52.92 -74.20 -4.48
N LYS A 5 -53.48 -75.37 -4.65
CA LYS A 5 -53.18 -76.68 -3.99
C LYS A 5 -52.11 -77.52 -4.71
N ALA A 6 -51.38 -76.89 -5.62
CA ALA A 6 -50.47 -77.58 -6.52
C ALA A 6 -48.98 -77.63 -6.09
N ALA A 7 -48.64 -77.07 -4.93
CA ALA A 7 -47.23 -76.97 -4.47
C ALA A 7 -46.84 -78.03 -3.41
N LEU A 8 -47.72 -79.05 -3.12
CA LEU A 8 -47.48 -80.01 -2.02
C LEU A 8 -47.22 -81.43 -2.46
N GLU A 9 -47.01 -81.66 -3.75
CA GLU A 9 -46.92 -83.04 -4.24
C GLU A 9 -45.54 -83.50 -4.73
N SER A 10 -44.48 -82.69 -4.51
CA SER A 10 -43.12 -83.07 -4.92
C SER A 10 -42.16 -83.48 -3.78
N LEU A 11 -42.71 -83.82 -2.62
CA LEU A 11 -41.93 -84.39 -1.53
C LEU A 11 -42.35 -85.82 -1.30
N ARG A 12 -41.88 -86.74 -2.17
CA ARG A 12 -41.94 -88.18 -1.92
C ARG A 12 -40.52 -88.75 -1.96
N LEU A 13 -40.04 -89.06 -0.78
CA LEU A 13 -38.87 -89.94 -0.58
C LEU A 13 -39.16 -91.31 -1.09
N ASP A 14 -38.26 -91.86 -1.88
CA ASP A 14 -38.15 -93.31 -2.06
C ASP A 14 -36.85 -93.81 -1.50
N ARG A 15 -37.02 -94.76 -0.68
CA ARG A 15 -36.06 -95.58 0.07
C ARG A 15 -36.06 -96.94 -0.49
N ASP A 16 -34.94 -97.46 -0.88
CA ASP A 16 -34.66 -98.85 -0.53
C ASP A 16 -33.28 -99.37 -1.03
N PRO A 17 -32.88 -100.53 -0.60
CA PRO A 17 -31.66 -100.69 0.17
C PRO A 17 -30.71 -101.75 -0.45
N ASP A 18 -29.70 -102.07 0.35
CA ASP A 18 -28.80 -103.23 0.28
C ASP A 18 -27.77 -103.31 -0.85
N THR A 19 -26.55 -103.62 -0.58
CA THR A 19 -25.92 -104.69 0.16
C THR A 19 -24.42 -104.49 0.36
N ALA A 20 -23.95 -105.00 1.43
CA ALA A 20 -22.56 -105.09 1.82
C ALA A 20 -21.67 -105.90 0.86
N GLU A 21 -20.38 -105.47 0.76
CA GLU A 21 -19.31 -106.48 0.84
C GLU A 21 -17.97 -105.85 1.26
N TYR A 22 -17.43 -106.50 2.19
CA TYR A 22 -16.15 -106.37 2.88
C TYR A 22 -15.00 -106.78 1.97
N ARG A 23 -13.94 -105.93 1.84
CA ARG A 23 -12.57 -106.43 1.66
C ARG A 23 -11.48 -105.56 2.16
N GLN A 24 -10.72 -106.13 3.02
CA GLN A 24 -9.46 -105.61 3.56
C GLN A 24 -8.37 -105.44 2.50
N ARG A 25 -7.49 -104.53 2.74
CA ARG A 25 -6.02 -104.59 2.81
C ARG A 25 -5.30 -103.44 2.19
N GLY A 26 -4.51 -102.86 2.99
CA GLY A 26 -3.08 -102.81 2.73
C GLY A 26 -2.57 -101.47 2.14
N GLY A 27 -1.84 -100.82 2.97
CA GLY A 27 -0.68 -100.07 2.50
C GLY A 27 -0.86 -98.65 2.10
N SER A 28 -0.40 -97.81 2.92
CA SER A 28 0.70 -96.92 2.45
C SER A 28 0.92 -95.77 3.42
N ARG A 29 1.92 -95.89 4.21
CA ARG A 29 2.59 -94.78 4.92
C ARG A 29 2.94 -93.62 3.97
N ARG A 30 2.91 -93.87 2.65
CA ARG A 30 3.12 -92.80 1.62
C ARG A 30 1.98 -91.79 1.54
N LYS A 31 0.71 -92.21 1.77
CA LYS A 31 -0.43 -91.26 1.76
C LYS A 31 -0.41 -90.32 2.95
N LEU A 32 0.13 -90.70 4.11
CA LEU A 32 0.30 -89.85 5.27
C LEU A 32 1.37 -88.82 5.04
N TRP A 33 2.43 -89.14 4.31
CA TRP A 33 3.49 -88.24 3.93
C TRP A 33 3.01 -87.16 2.92
N TYR A 34 2.15 -87.53 1.98
CA TYR A 34 1.54 -86.54 1.05
C TYR A 34 0.56 -85.66 1.77
N LEU A 35 -0.13 -86.09 2.78
CA LEU A 35 -1.05 -85.29 3.57
C LEU A 35 -0.29 -84.32 4.46
N LEU A 36 0.83 -84.72 5.08
CA LEU A 36 1.73 -83.86 5.83
C LEU A 36 2.41 -82.84 4.92
N ALA A 37 2.85 -83.23 3.75
CA ALA A 37 3.41 -82.32 2.77
C ALA A 37 2.38 -81.28 2.27
N ALA A 38 1.13 -81.73 2.02
CA ALA A 38 0.03 -80.80 1.66
C ALA A 38 -0.30 -79.79 2.78
N VAL A 39 -0.34 -80.29 4.04
CA VAL A 39 -0.55 -79.43 5.21
C VAL A 39 0.62 -78.46 5.38
N ALA A 40 1.87 -78.93 5.19
CA ALA A 40 3.04 -78.02 5.24
C ALA A 40 3.02 -76.92 4.13
N VAL A 41 2.59 -77.27 2.91
CA VAL A 41 2.40 -76.32 1.82
C VAL A 41 1.26 -75.35 2.12
N VAL A 42 0.13 -75.85 2.67
CA VAL A 42 -0.97 -74.95 3.07
C VAL A 42 -0.56 -74.03 4.20
N VAL A 43 0.17 -74.53 5.20
CA VAL A 43 0.73 -73.70 6.28
C VAL A 43 1.77 -72.66 5.73
N ALA A 44 2.62 -73.09 4.80
CA ALA A 44 3.58 -72.24 4.15
C ALA A 44 2.87 -71.16 3.30
N VAL A 45 1.81 -71.48 2.57
CA VAL A 45 1.00 -70.57 1.79
C VAL A 45 0.22 -69.59 2.71
N LEU A 46 -0.35 -70.12 3.79
CA LEU A 46 -1.05 -69.29 4.79
C LEU A 46 -0.06 -68.37 5.53
N ALA A 47 1.11 -68.87 5.88
CA ALA A 47 2.17 -68.05 6.47
C ALA A 47 2.67 -66.99 5.47
N TRP A 48 2.90 -67.35 4.20
CA TRP A 48 3.29 -66.39 3.16
C TRP A 48 2.21 -65.34 2.90
N ARG A 49 0.93 -65.77 2.91
CA ARG A 49 -0.22 -64.88 2.75
C ARG A 49 -0.42 -63.95 3.98
N SER A 50 -0.13 -64.41 5.20
CA SER A 50 -0.20 -63.60 6.42
C SER A 50 0.99 -62.61 6.53
N PHE A 51 2.16 -62.98 5.97
CA PHE A 51 3.33 -62.09 5.88
C PHE A 51 3.19 -61.02 4.78
N ASN A 52 2.37 -61.27 3.75
CA ASN A 52 2.22 -60.40 2.60
C ASN A 52 0.86 -59.66 2.58
N SER A 53 0.11 -59.67 3.69
CA SER A 53 -1.13 -58.88 3.79
C SER A 53 -0.80 -57.41 3.85
N ALA A 54 -1.26 -56.65 2.87
CA ALA A 54 -1.13 -55.18 2.84
C ALA A 54 -1.74 -54.57 4.10
N VAL A 55 -1.01 -53.64 4.71
CA VAL A 55 -1.47 -52.94 5.92
C VAL A 55 -2.32 -51.75 5.47
N PRO A 56 -3.60 -51.65 5.89
CA PRO A 56 -4.40 -50.50 5.54
C PRO A 56 -3.84 -49.25 6.25
N VAL A 57 -3.52 -48.24 5.49
CA VAL A 57 -2.98 -46.95 6.00
C VAL A 57 -3.75 -45.78 5.42
N GLN A 58 -3.88 -44.72 6.20
CA GLN A 58 -4.36 -43.43 5.71
C GLN A 58 -3.17 -42.62 5.22
N THR A 59 -3.34 -41.97 4.10
CA THR A 59 -2.29 -41.13 3.51
C THR A 59 -2.78 -39.69 3.30
N VAL A 60 -1.86 -38.76 3.45
CA VAL A 60 -2.03 -37.33 3.10
C VAL A 60 -0.97 -37.00 2.07
N THR A 61 -1.36 -36.32 1.02
CA THR A 61 -0.42 -35.80 0.03
C THR A 61 0.28 -34.59 0.59
N VAL A 62 1.58 -34.56 0.50
CA VAL A 62 2.39 -33.40 0.89
C VAL A 62 2.21 -32.33 -0.18
N GLU A 63 1.65 -31.20 0.20
CA GLU A 63 1.55 -30.04 -0.66
C GLU A 63 2.58 -29.01 -0.21
N SER A 64 3.32 -28.46 -1.18
CA SER A 64 4.14 -27.29 -0.88
C SER A 64 3.22 -26.15 -0.45
N PRO A 65 3.45 -25.53 0.70
CA PRO A 65 2.63 -24.40 1.08
C PRO A 65 2.76 -23.34 -0.02
N THR A 66 1.69 -23.14 -0.76
CA THR A 66 1.54 -22.01 -1.65
C THR A 66 1.62 -20.77 -0.75
N SER A 67 2.86 -20.28 -0.54
CA SER A 67 3.17 -19.02 0.14
C SER A 67 2.20 -18.66 1.29
N ALA A 68 2.10 -19.53 2.33
CA ALA A 68 1.68 -19.05 3.62
C ALA A 68 2.85 -18.19 4.15
N SER A 69 2.96 -16.98 3.61
CA SER A 69 3.70 -15.87 4.23
C SER A 69 3.33 -15.89 5.69
N GLY A 70 4.30 -15.81 6.59
CA GLY A 70 4.05 -15.56 8.01
C GLY A 70 3.46 -14.17 8.25
N ALA A 71 2.52 -13.75 7.42
CA ALA A 71 1.74 -12.55 7.55
C ALA A 71 0.75 -12.76 8.69
N VAL A 72 0.95 -12.05 9.77
CA VAL A 72 0.11 -12.12 10.98
C VAL A 72 -1.22 -11.40 10.76
N LEU A 73 -1.25 -10.48 9.81
CA LEU A 73 -2.40 -9.64 9.51
C LEU A 73 -2.35 -9.18 8.06
N ASN A 74 -3.48 -9.27 7.39
CA ASN A 74 -3.71 -8.66 6.08
C ASN A 74 -4.71 -7.51 6.22
N ALA A 75 -4.41 -6.37 5.63
CA ALA A 75 -5.29 -5.23 5.55
C ALA A 75 -5.37 -4.71 4.12
N SER A 76 -6.51 -4.13 3.77
CA SER A 76 -6.71 -3.48 2.48
C SER A 76 -6.72 -1.98 2.65
N GLY A 77 -6.28 -1.26 1.63
CA GLY A 77 -6.23 0.19 1.64
C GLY A 77 -6.06 0.76 0.25
N TYR A 78 -5.61 2.00 0.21
CA TYR A 78 -5.39 2.74 -1.03
C TYR A 78 -4.05 3.44 -1.01
N VAL A 79 -3.48 3.60 -2.20
CA VAL A 79 -2.33 4.48 -2.41
C VAL A 79 -2.83 5.92 -2.35
N VAL A 80 -2.23 6.74 -1.51
CA VAL A 80 -2.54 8.17 -1.41
C VAL A 80 -1.29 8.99 -1.65
N ALA A 81 -1.46 10.19 -2.16
CA ALA A 81 -0.36 11.13 -2.23
C ALA A 81 -0.40 12.03 -0.99
N ARG A 82 0.69 12.09 -0.24
CA ARG A 82 0.81 12.96 0.94
C ARG A 82 0.63 14.44 0.58
N ARG A 83 1.14 14.84 -0.59
CA ARG A 83 0.98 16.19 -1.12
C ARG A 83 0.04 16.16 -2.31
N LEU A 84 -1.20 16.51 -2.05
CA LEU A 84 -2.24 16.73 -3.04
C LEU A 84 -2.83 18.11 -2.76
N ALA A 85 -2.94 18.95 -3.77
CA ALA A 85 -3.53 20.28 -3.61
C ALA A 85 -4.41 20.65 -4.80
N THR A 86 -5.63 21.07 -4.49
CA THR A 86 -6.46 21.80 -5.46
C THR A 86 -6.02 23.26 -5.47
N VAL A 87 -5.44 23.69 -6.57
CA VAL A 87 -4.96 25.05 -6.77
C VAL A 87 -6.16 25.92 -7.13
N SER A 88 -6.38 26.96 -6.34
CA SER A 88 -7.44 27.94 -6.55
C SER A 88 -6.87 29.33 -6.84
N SER A 89 -7.69 30.22 -7.39
CA SER A 89 -7.34 31.63 -7.51
C SER A 89 -7.37 32.32 -6.16
N LYS A 90 -6.49 33.31 -5.95
CA LYS A 90 -6.53 34.20 -4.78
C LYS A 90 -7.55 35.32 -4.93
N VAL A 91 -7.91 35.63 -6.16
CA VAL A 91 -8.81 36.74 -6.52
C VAL A 91 -9.90 36.26 -7.46
N THR A 92 -11.03 36.96 -7.47
CA THR A 92 -12.10 36.66 -8.42
C THR A 92 -11.76 37.30 -9.77
N GLY A 93 -11.84 36.50 -10.83
CA GLY A 93 -11.58 36.96 -12.18
C GLY A 93 -12.00 35.96 -13.25
N ARG A 94 -12.06 36.41 -14.50
CA ARG A 94 -12.27 35.56 -15.65
C ARG A 94 -10.96 34.92 -16.07
N VAL A 95 -10.97 33.63 -16.32
CA VAL A 95 -9.83 32.90 -16.88
C VAL A 95 -9.59 33.35 -18.32
N ALA A 96 -8.43 33.93 -18.59
CA ALA A 96 -8.00 34.32 -19.93
C ALA A 96 -7.42 33.14 -20.70
N GLU A 97 -6.53 32.39 -20.04
CA GLU A 97 -5.86 31.21 -20.62
C GLU A 97 -5.53 30.19 -19.57
N VAL A 98 -5.49 28.91 -19.98
CA VAL A 98 -5.02 27.77 -19.19
C VAL A 98 -3.85 27.13 -19.92
N LEU A 99 -2.72 26.96 -19.23
CA LEU A 99 -1.41 26.61 -19.80
C LEU A 99 -0.98 25.18 -19.50
N PHE A 100 -1.89 24.31 -19.10
CA PHE A 100 -1.62 22.90 -18.79
C PHE A 100 -2.76 22.02 -19.32
N GLU A 101 -2.46 20.74 -19.43
CA GLU A 101 -3.45 19.67 -19.68
C GLU A 101 -3.40 18.63 -18.57
N GLU A 102 -4.46 17.82 -18.45
CA GLU A 102 -4.49 16.69 -17.52
C GLU A 102 -3.39 15.68 -17.85
N GLY A 103 -2.72 15.17 -16.83
CA GLY A 103 -1.57 14.29 -16.98
C GLY A 103 -0.23 15.01 -17.23
N ALA A 104 -0.22 16.34 -17.37
CA ALA A 104 1.02 17.11 -17.56
C ALA A 104 1.82 17.21 -16.25
N GLU A 105 3.13 17.11 -16.36
CA GLU A 105 4.06 17.44 -15.27
C GLU A 105 4.24 18.95 -15.19
N VAL A 106 4.24 19.46 -13.96
CA VAL A 106 4.43 20.88 -13.66
C VAL A 106 5.49 21.09 -12.60
N GLU A 107 6.26 22.15 -12.73
CA GLU A 107 7.27 22.54 -11.74
C GLU A 107 6.70 23.51 -10.71
N ALA A 108 7.32 23.58 -9.52
CA ALA A 108 6.95 24.55 -8.49
C ALA A 108 7.06 25.98 -9.00
N GLY A 109 6.00 26.80 -8.82
CA GLY A 109 5.94 28.17 -9.31
C GLY A 109 5.58 28.32 -10.79
N GLN A 110 5.45 27.24 -11.55
CA GLN A 110 5.00 27.28 -12.95
C GLN A 110 3.60 27.89 -13.04
N VAL A 111 3.39 28.79 -14.02
CA VAL A 111 2.07 29.39 -14.27
C VAL A 111 1.16 28.36 -14.89
N LEU A 112 0.03 28.12 -14.24
CA LEU A 112 -1.01 27.17 -14.67
C LEU A 112 -2.09 27.90 -15.47
N ALA A 113 -2.55 29.04 -14.97
CA ALA A 113 -3.56 29.83 -15.63
C ALA A 113 -3.32 31.30 -15.39
N ARG A 114 -3.84 32.12 -16.30
CA ARG A 114 -3.86 33.58 -16.17
C ARG A 114 -5.29 34.08 -16.20
N LEU A 115 -5.55 35.00 -15.30
CA LEU A 115 -6.83 35.71 -15.31
C LEU A 115 -6.73 36.96 -16.19
N GLU A 116 -7.87 37.52 -16.57
CA GLU A 116 -7.96 38.75 -17.34
C GLU A 116 -7.36 39.90 -16.55
N ARG A 117 -6.37 40.59 -17.15
CA ARG A 117 -5.53 41.60 -16.48
C ARG A 117 -5.77 43.03 -16.93
N SER A 118 -6.62 43.23 -17.92
CA SER A 118 -6.81 44.53 -18.56
C SER A 118 -7.12 45.66 -17.57
N THR A 119 -8.01 45.42 -16.61
CA THR A 119 -8.38 46.41 -15.60
C THR A 119 -7.24 46.70 -14.60
N VAL A 120 -6.55 45.63 -14.15
CA VAL A 120 -5.44 45.75 -13.18
C VAL A 120 -4.24 46.43 -13.82
N ASP A 121 -3.92 46.11 -15.07
CA ASP A 121 -2.88 46.81 -15.86
C ASP A 121 -3.17 48.31 -15.99
N ALA A 122 -4.42 48.66 -16.30
CA ALA A 122 -4.83 50.05 -16.38
C ALA A 122 -4.67 50.79 -15.02
N GLN A 123 -5.08 50.16 -13.93
CA GLN A 123 -4.93 50.70 -12.57
C GLN A 123 -3.46 50.85 -12.15
N LEU A 124 -2.61 49.88 -12.49
CA LEU A 124 -1.18 49.93 -12.24
C LEU A 124 -0.52 51.10 -13.02
N ASN A 125 -0.94 51.32 -14.27
CA ASN A 125 -0.47 52.46 -15.09
C ASN A 125 -0.84 53.82 -14.47
N VAL A 126 -2.06 53.95 -13.93
CA VAL A 126 -2.48 55.16 -13.19
C VAL A 126 -1.60 55.35 -11.95
N SER A 127 -1.40 54.32 -11.14
CA SER A 127 -0.58 54.38 -9.93
C SER A 127 0.89 54.73 -10.26
N THR A 128 1.43 54.15 -11.34
CA THR A 128 2.79 54.44 -11.80
C THR A 128 2.92 55.89 -12.26
N SER A 129 1.95 56.39 -13.01
CA SER A 129 1.92 57.82 -13.46
C SER A 129 1.83 58.78 -12.29
N SER A 130 1.05 58.46 -11.26
CA SER A 130 0.96 59.24 -10.01
C SER A 130 2.30 59.27 -9.26
N ALA A 131 2.98 58.14 -9.14
CA ALA A 131 4.30 58.07 -8.50
C ALA A 131 5.36 58.86 -9.26
N GLU A 132 5.30 58.88 -10.59
CA GLU A 132 6.16 59.71 -11.41
C GLU A 132 5.88 61.22 -11.24
N ALA A 133 4.60 61.60 -11.12
CA ALA A 133 4.24 62.97 -10.84
C ALA A 133 4.77 63.43 -9.45
N ALA A 134 4.60 62.62 -8.42
CA ALA A 134 5.17 62.91 -7.09
C ALA A 134 6.70 63.03 -7.11
N ARG A 135 7.39 62.19 -7.88
CA ARG A 135 8.85 62.29 -8.06
C ARG A 135 9.28 63.54 -8.78
N ARG A 136 8.49 64.02 -9.75
CA ARG A 136 8.77 65.33 -10.45
C ARG A 136 8.60 66.51 -9.48
N ASN A 137 7.54 66.51 -8.68
CA ASN A 137 7.33 67.50 -7.63
C ASN A 137 8.48 67.50 -6.59
N LEU A 138 8.90 66.33 -6.13
CA LEU A 138 10.05 66.19 -5.23
C LEU A 138 11.32 66.84 -5.82
N ARG A 139 11.63 66.60 -7.08
CA ARG A 139 12.79 67.14 -7.76
C ARG A 139 12.69 68.69 -7.89
N GLU A 140 11.51 69.26 -8.16
CA GLU A 140 11.26 70.66 -8.17
C GLU A 140 11.61 71.28 -6.82
N ILE A 141 11.14 70.74 -5.71
CA ILE A 141 11.41 71.18 -4.36
C ILE A 141 12.91 71.07 -4.01
N GLU A 142 13.57 70.00 -4.44
CA GLU A 142 15.03 69.83 -4.27
C GLU A 142 15.82 70.90 -4.96
N VAL A 143 15.47 71.31 -6.20
CA VAL A 143 16.10 72.35 -6.94
C VAL A 143 15.88 73.71 -6.26
N ARG A 144 14.63 74.00 -5.81
CA ARG A 144 14.30 75.27 -5.08
C ARG A 144 15.05 75.35 -3.75
N LEU A 145 15.15 74.22 -2.99
CA LEU A 145 15.90 74.17 -1.74
C LEU A 145 17.40 74.41 -1.97
N ALA A 146 17.97 73.86 -3.04
CA ALA A 146 19.35 74.05 -3.41
C ALA A 146 19.64 75.57 -3.76
N ASP A 147 18.70 76.26 -4.42
CA ASP A 147 18.82 77.69 -4.74
C ASP A 147 18.66 78.55 -3.47
N ALA A 148 17.68 78.23 -2.61
CA ALA A 148 17.49 78.90 -1.34
C ALA A 148 18.73 78.80 -0.42
N ARG A 149 19.36 77.64 -0.38
CA ARG A 149 20.61 77.40 0.36
C ARG A 149 21.76 78.23 -0.17
N ARG A 150 21.92 78.33 -1.49
CA ARG A 150 22.95 79.22 -2.10
C ARG A 150 22.69 80.71 -1.76
N THR A 151 21.43 81.10 -1.75
CA THR A 151 21.03 82.49 -1.39
C THR A 151 21.30 82.75 0.10
N LEU A 152 20.98 81.84 1.00
CA LEU A 152 21.27 81.90 2.43
C LEU A 152 22.80 82.09 2.66
N GLU A 153 23.62 81.25 2.03
CA GLU A 153 25.07 81.32 2.17
C GLU A 153 25.65 82.65 1.67
N ARG A 154 25.12 83.16 0.56
CA ARG A 154 25.46 84.47 0.05
C ARG A 154 25.06 85.56 1.02
N ASN A 155 23.84 85.60 1.53
CA ASN A 155 23.37 86.57 2.51
C ASN A 155 24.16 86.52 3.80
N ARG A 156 24.55 85.37 4.26
CA ARG A 156 25.41 85.18 5.43
C ARG A 156 26.76 85.90 5.26
N SER A 157 27.42 85.71 4.11
CA SER A 157 28.69 86.38 3.81
C SER A 157 28.56 87.88 3.68
N LEU A 158 27.40 88.35 3.20
CA LEU A 158 27.13 89.82 3.09
C LEU A 158 26.84 90.46 4.45
N VAL A 159 26.11 89.76 5.36
CA VAL A 159 25.89 90.26 6.74
C VAL A 159 27.19 90.33 7.51
N GLU A 160 28.08 89.36 7.40
CA GLU A 160 29.42 89.35 8.00
C GLU A 160 30.23 90.63 7.59
N ARG A 161 30.04 91.07 6.34
CA ARG A 161 30.64 92.26 5.80
C ARG A 161 29.83 93.53 6.05
N LYS A 162 28.70 93.43 6.82
CA LYS A 162 27.78 94.60 7.12
C LYS A 162 27.16 95.26 5.87
N LEU A 163 26.99 94.48 4.77
CA LEU A 163 26.44 94.99 3.50
C LEU A 163 24.92 94.86 3.39
N VAL A 164 24.31 94.01 4.23
CA VAL A 164 22.86 93.81 4.30
C VAL A 164 22.40 93.65 5.76
N ALA A 165 21.09 93.89 6.02
CA ALA A 165 20.48 93.76 7.35
C ALA A 165 20.34 92.34 7.84
N GLN A 166 20.41 92.13 9.15
CA GLN A 166 20.20 90.80 9.77
C GLN A 166 18.85 90.18 9.39
N SER A 167 17.81 90.98 9.25
CA SER A 167 16.48 90.54 8.84
C SER A 167 16.44 89.84 7.48
N VAL A 168 17.38 90.17 6.56
CA VAL A 168 17.52 89.51 5.26
C VAL A 168 18.10 88.11 5.44
N LEU A 169 19.04 87.95 6.35
CA LEU A 169 19.59 86.62 6.70
C LEU A 169 18.49 85.74 7.35
N ASP A 170 17.76 86.34 8.33
CA ASP A 170 16.73 85.57 9.06
C ASP A 170 15.58 85.13 8.12
N SER A 171 15.19 86.00 7.15
CA SER A 171 14.18 85.60 6.17
C SER A 171 14.66 84.49 5.21
N SER A 172 15.93 84.52 4.77
CA SER A 172 16.49 83.46 3.93
C SER A 172 16.69 82.17 4.71
N ALA A 173 17.00 82.23 6.00
CA ALA A 173 17.05 81.04 6.87
C ALA A 173 15.64 80.40 7.05
N ALA A 174 14.63 81.26 7.25
CA ALA A 174 13.22 80.74 7.34
C ALA A 174 12.74 80.08 6.05
N GLU A 175 13.12 80.65 4.88
CA GLU A 175 12.78 80.03 3.58
C GLU A 175 13.45 78.66 3.40
N VAL A 176 14.75 78.52 3.75
CA VAL A 176 15.43 77.22 3.73
C VAL A 176 14.76 76.25 4.68
N ALA A 177 14.35 76.65 5.88
CA ALA A 177 13.63 75.83 6.81
C ALA A 177 12.25 75.33 6.26
N ALA A 178 11.50 76.24 5.66
CA ALA A 178 10.21 75.97 5.05
C ALA A 178 10.34 75.00 3.87
N LEU A 179 11.31 75.20 2.97
CA LEU A 179 11.56 74.31 1.84
C LEU A 179 12.10 72.95 2.30
N SER A 180 12.89 72.89 3.37
CA SER A 180 13.33 71.60 3.94
C SER A 180 12.16 70.79 4.54
N ALA A 181 11.20 71.41 5.20
CA ALA A 181 9.99 70.81 5.67
C ALA A 181 9.11 70.30 4.51
N ARG A 182 8.97 71.12 3.44
CA ARG A 182 8.26 70.71 2.23
C ARG A 182 8.95 69.56 1.53
N LEU A 183 10.26 69.46 1.50
CA LEU A 183 11.03 68.38 0.97
C LEU A 183 10.73 67.07 1.74
N ALA A 184 10.69 67.14 3.06
CA ALA A 184 10.34 65.97 3.90
C ALA A 184 8.92 65.50 3.61
N ALA A 185 7.95 66.40 3.48
CA ALA A 185 6.58 66.05 3.10
C ALA A 185 6.50 65.43 1.70
N ALA A 186 7.17 66.00 0.69
CA ALA A 186 7.20 65.49 -0.67
C ALA A 186 7.87 64.09 -0.75
N ARG A 187 8.88 63.82 0.08
CA ARG A 187 9.47 62.47 0.20
C ARG A 187 8.48 61.46 0.73
N SER A 188 7.70 61.83 1.72
CA SER A 188 6.65 60.97 2.26
C SER A 188 5.56 60.67 1.21
N GLU A 189 5.17 61.72 0.42
CA GLU A 189 4.21 61.56 -0.67
C GLU A 189 4.70 60.60 -1.74
N VAL A 190 5.97 60.65 -2.16
CA VAL A 190 6.60 59.68 -3.06
C VAL A 190 6.55 58.27 -2.44
N GLY A 191 6.81 58.15 -1.13
CA GLY A 191 6.72 56.89 -0.41
C GLY A 191 5.33 56.26 -0.52
N VAL A 192 4.27 57.04 -0.28
CA VAL A 192 2.87 56.60 -0.41
C VAL A 192 2.55 56.20 -1.85
N ALA A 193 2.91 57.00 -2.84
CA ALA A 193 2.67 56.70 -4.25
C ALA A 193 3.42 55.43 -4.72
N MET A 194 4.64 55.18 -4.23
CA MET A 194 5.39 53.98 -4.51
C MET A 194 4.79 52.74 -3.85
N ALA A 195 4.23 52.88 -2.64
CA ALA A 195 3.49 51.79 -1.99
C ALA A 195 2.26 51.38 -2.79
N GLN A 196 1.55 52.34 -3.38
CA GLN A 196 0.41 52.10 -4.25
C GLN A 196 0.82 51.34 -5.53
N VAL A 197 1.96 51.67 -6.14
CA VAL A 197 2.54 50.89 -7.26
C VAL A 197 2.88 49.47 -6.81
N GLY A 198 3.42 49.30 -5.58
CA GLY A 198 3.69 47.99 -4.99
C GLY A 198 2.44 47.12 -4.87
N LEU A 199 1.34 47.73 -4.38
CA LEU A 199 0.05 47.05 -4.28
C LEU A 199 -0.47 46.59 -5.66
N GLY A 200 -0.47 47.48 -6.65
CA GLY A 200 -0.91 47.13 -8.00
C GLY A 200 -0.07 46.01 -8.66
N LYS A 201 1.24 45.97 -8.36
CA LYS A 201 2.10 44.83 -8.80
C LYS A 201 1.74 43.54 -8.13
N GLN A 202 1.38 43.54 -6.85
CA GLN A 202 0.93 42.36 -6.14
C GLN A 202 -0.42 41.86 -6.69
N GLU A 203 -1.35 42.79 -6.94
CA GLU A 203 -2.64 42.46 -7.57
C GLU A 203 -2.44 41.81 -8.95
N LEU A 204 -1.50 42.34 -9.75
CA LEU A 204 -1.15 41.73 -11.04
C LEU A 204 -0.53 40.35 -10.88
N ALA A 205 0.32 40.15 -9.90
CA ALA A 205 0.92 38.84 -9.62
C ALA A 205 -0.12 37.81 -9.14
N ASP A 206 -1.15 38.26 -8.42
CA ASP A 206 -2.21 37.39 -7.93
C ASP A 206 -3.19 36.95 -9.03
N LEU A 207 -3.14 37.55 -10.23
CA LEU A 207 -3.84 37.10 -11.42
C LEU A 207 -3.15 35.89 -12.11
N GLU A 208 -1.92 35.58 -11.75
CA GLU A 208 -1.23 34.42 -12.24
C GLU A 208 -1.38 33.29 -11.22
N ILE A 209 -2.06 32.21 -11.62
CA ILE A 209 -2.28 31.03 -10.79
C ILE A 209 -1.11 30.08 -11.02
N ARG A 210 -0.35 29.77 -9.96
CA ARG A 210 0.89 29.02 -10.04
C ARG A 210 0.83 27.72 -9.24
N ALA A 211 1.57 26.71 -9.69
CA ALA A 211 1.74 25.44 -8.99
C ALA A 211 2.46 25.65 -7.64
N PRO A 212 1.92 25.14 -6.53
CA PRO A 212 2.52 25.29 -5.20
C PRO A 212 3.76 24.39 -5.01
N PHE A 213 3.84 23.28 -5.75
CA PHE A 213 4.94 22.32 -5.75
C PHE A 213 5.02 21.62 -7.10
N LYS A 214 6.11 20.90 -7.33
CA LYS A 214 6.29 20.03 -8.50
C LYS A 214 5.37 18.81 -8.39
N GLY A 215 4.69 18.43 -9.50
CA GLY A 215 3.82 17.28 -9.53
C GLY A 215 3.15 17.07 -10.88
N VAL A 216 2.16 16.19 -10.88
CA VAL A 216 1.34 15.87 -12.05
C VAL A 216 -0.07 16.44 -11.85
N VAL A 217 -0.62 17.05 -12.87
CA VAL A 217 -2.00 17.54 -12.85
C VAL A 217 -2.95 16.38 -13.07
N ILE A 218 -3.87 16.16 -12.10
CA ILE A 218 -4.86 15.08 -12.18
C ILE A 218 -6.25 15.55 -12.60
N SER A 219 -6.56 16.85 -12.44
CA SER A 219 -7.81 17.43 -12.95
C SER A 219 -7.60 18.84 -13.46
N LYS A 220 -8.37 19.19 -14.50
CA LYS A 220 -8.49 20.53 -15.09
C LYS A 220 -9.89 21.06 -14.84
N ASP A 221 -10.02 21.82 -13.73
CA ASP A 221 -11.33 22.22 -13.23
C ASP A 221 -11.85 23.55 -13.85
N ALA A 222 -10.96 24.35 -14.45
CA ALA A 222 -11.31 25.63 -15.06
C ALA A 222 -10.97 25.69 -16.55
N GLN A 223 -11.81 26.38 -17.31
CA GLN A 223 -11.64 26.60 -18.74
C GLN A 223 -11.55 28.10 -19.07
N PRO A 224 -10.87 28.48 -20.18
CA PRO A 224 -10.86 29.85 -20.64
C PRO A 224 -12.27 30.42 -20.81
N GLY A 225 -12.48 31.62 -20.30
CA GLY A 225 -13.79 32.31 -20.29
C GLY A 225 -14.62 32.10 -19.03
N GLU A 226 -14.30 31.11 -18.19
CA GLU A 226 -15.00 30.87 -16.92
C GLU A 226 -14.60 31.88 -15.83
N MET A 227 -15.49 32.09 -14.88
CA MET A 227 -15.21 32.91 -13.68
C MET A 227 -14.70 32.00 -12.56
N VAL A 228 -13.56 32.34 -11.98
CA VAL A 228 -12.99 31.68 -10.80
C VAL A 228 -13.00 32.61 -9.60
N SER A 229 -13.17 32.05 -8.40
CA SER A 229 -13.20 32.82 -7.16
C SER A 229 -12.64 31.97 -6.01
N PRO A 230 -11.96 32.57 -5.01
CA PRO A 230 -11.50 31.85 -3.81
C PRO A 230 -12.65 31.37 -2.92
N MET A 231 -13.85 31.90 -3.07
CA MET A 231 -15.01 31.53 -2.30
C MET A 231 -16.15 31.06 -3.22
N SER A 232 -16.80 29.97 -2.84
CA SER A 232 -18.00 29.49 -3.52
C SER A 232 -19.14 30.49 -3.26
N ALA A 233 -19.41 31.36 -4.21
CA ALA A 233 -20.51 32.28 -4.16
C ALA A 233 -21.81 31.62 -4.63
N GLY A 234 -22.31 30.60 -3.93
CA GLY A 234 -23.68 30.05 -3.99
C GLY A 234 -24.42 29.89 -5.33
N GLY A 235 -23.79 30.19 -6.46
CA GLY A 235 -24.35 30.09 -7.80
C GLY A 235 -23.51 29.19 -8.69
N GLY A 236 -24.12 28.28 -9.42
CA GLY A 236 -23.47 27.26 -10.24
C GLY A 236 -22.54 27.72 -11.37
N PHE A 237 -22.17 29.00 -11.40
CA PHE A 237 -21.34 29.60 -12.44
C PHE A 237 -19.91 29.97 -11.98
N THR A 238 -19.58 29.81 -10.69
CA THR A 238 -18.27 30.16 -10.15
C THR A 238 -17.55 28.93 -9.66
N ARG A 239 -16.37 28.66 -10.20
CA ARG A 239 -15.52 27.55 -9.78
C ARG A 239 -14.52 28.03 -8.74
N THR A 240 -14.23 27.17 -7.76
CA THR A 240 -13.25 27.45 -6.72
C THR A 240 -11.87 26.88 -7.03
N GLY A 241 -11.79 25.79 -7.79
CA GLY A 241 -10.53 25.15 -8.22
C GLY A 241 -10.20 25.46 -9.66
N VAL A 242 -8.92 25.46 -9.99
CA VAL A 242 -8.40 25.58 -11.36
C VAL A 242 -7.77 24.26 -11.80
N ALA A 243 -7.03 23.63 -10.92
CA ALA A 243 -6.35 22.36 -11.16
C ALA A 243 -6.13 21.62 -9.84
N THR A 244 -6.13 20.30 -9.89
CA THR A 244 -5.63 19.48 -8.77
C THR A 244 -4.29 18.88 -9.16
N ILE A 245 -3.27 19.10 -8.33
CA ILE A 245 -1.89 18.64 -8.55
C ILE A 245 -1.53 17.63 -7.47
N VAL A 246 -0.89 16.57 -7.89
CA VAL A 246 -0.41 15.49 -7.05
C VAL A 246 1.11 15.39 -7.14
N ASP A 247 1.75 15.26 -6.00
CA ASP A 247 3.18 14.96 -5.94
C ASP A 247 3.40 13.45 -5.96
N MET A 248 3.88 12.96 -7.09
CA MET A 248 4.11 11.54 -7.32
C MET A 248 5.26 10.95 -6.49
N ASP A 249 6.15 11.79 -5.96
CA ASP A 249 7.25 11.33 -5.09
C ASP A 249 6.81 11.19 -3.62
N SER A 250 5.65 11.71 -3.27
CA SER A 250 5.09 11.68 -1.91
C SER A 250 4.02 10.60 -1.69
N ARG A 251 4.03 9.54 -2.50
CA ARG A 251 3.04 8.46 -2.41
C ARG A 251 3.26 7.64 -1.14
N GLU A 252 2.18 7.38 -0.45
CA GLU A 252 2.09 6.55 0.76
C GLU A 252 0.90 5.61 0.60
N VAL A 253 0.79 4.62 1.46
CA VAL A 253 -0.37 3.75 1.51
C VAL A 253 -1.12 4.02 2.81
N GLU A 254 -2.41 4.23 2.72
CA GLU A 254 -3.32 4.26 3.87
C GLU A 254 -4.12 2.98 3.91
N VAL A 255 -4.02 2.25 5.01
CA VAL A 255 -4.77 1.02 5.25
C VAL A 255 -5.66 1.15 6.47
N ASP A 256 -6.84 0.57 6.38
CA ASP A 256 -7.78 0.47 7.48
C ASP A 256 -7.59 -0.88 8.20
N VAL A 257 -6.96 -0.86 9.37
CA VAL A 257 -6.72 -2.04 10.21
C VAL A 257 -7.81 -2.17 11.25
N ASN A 258 -8.37 -3.36 11.41
CA ASN A 258 -9.40 -3.61 12.43
C ASN A 258 -8.84 -3.35 13.84
N GLU A 259 -9.63 -2.70 14.69
CA GLU A 259 -9.25 -2.31 16.07
C GLU A 259 -8.77 -3.50 16.90
N SER A 260 -9.31 -4.70 16.67
CA SER A 260 -8.92 -5.92 17.40
C SER A 260 -7.46 -6.34 17.15
N TYR A 261 -6.86 -5.89 16.04
CA TYR A 261 -5.49 -6.26 15.65
C TYR A 261 -4.50 -5.11 15.72
N ILE A 262 -4.93 -3.89 16.03
CA ILE A 262 -4.07 -2.71 16.00
C ILE A 262 -2.88 -2.79 16.98
N ASN A 263 -3.04 -3.52 18.07
CA ASN A 263 -1.98 -3.76 19.06
C ASN A 263 -0.81 -4.61 18.54
N ARG A 264 -0.97 -5.25 17.36
CA ARG A 264 0.08 -6.01 16.68
C ARG A 264 0.81 -5.20 15.62
N VAL A 265 0.41 -3.95 15.42
CA VAL A 265 1.03 -3.03 14.46
C VAL A 265 1.89 -2.04 15.21
N SER A 266 3.14 -1.88 14.77
CA SER A 266 4.11 -0.97 15.38
C SER A 266 4.73 -0.05 14.32
N ALA A 267 5.10 1.16 14.71
CA ALA A 267 5.83 2.06 13.82
C ALA A 267 7.21 1.45 13.47
N GLY A 268 7.61 1.55 12.20
CA GLY A 268 8.83 0.93 11.67
C GLY A 268 8.69 -0.54 11.30
N GLN A 269 7.58 -1.20 11.57
CA GLN A 269 7.32 -2.58 11.20
C GLN A 269 7.37 -2.76 9.68
N LYS A 270 8.07 -3.79 9.22
CA LYS A 270 8.16 -4.13 7.79
C LYS A 270 6.86 -4.76 7.32
N VAL A 271 6.43 -4.36 6.14
CA VAL A 271 5.22 -4.88 5.49
C VAL A 271 5.49 -5.15 4.01
N GLU A 272 4.72 -6.02 3.41
CA GLU A 272 4.72 -6.26 1.97
C GLU A 272 3.39 -5.75 1.40
N CYS A 273 3.51 -4.90 0.39
CA CYS A 273 2.37 -4.32 -0.30
C CYS A 273 2.21 -4.96 -1.68
N VAL A 274 0.97 -5.29 -2.05
CA VAL A 274 0.62 -5.84 -3.36
C VAL A 274 -0.55 -5.06 -3.93
N LEU A 275 -0.37 -4.46 -5.10
CA LEU A 275 -1.42 -3.73 -5.81
C LEU A 275 -2.45 -4.70 -6.38
N ASP A 276 -3.73 -4.37 -6.27
CA ASP A 276 -4.80 -5.18 -6.89
C ASP A 276 -4.67 -5.25 -8.42
N ALA A 277 -4.15 -4.18 -9.05
CA ALA A 277 -3.90 -4.12 -10.49
C ALA A 277 -2.67 -4.93 -10.93
N TYR A 278 -1.72 -5.21 -10.04
CA TYR A 278 -0.46 -5.91 -10.32
C TYR A 278 -0.15 -6.93 -9.23
N PRO A 279 -0.83 -8.10 -9.21
CA PRO A 279 -0.68 -9.10 -8.15
C PRO A 279 0.73 -9.69 -8.01
N ASP A 280 1.50 -9.68 -9.09
CA ASP A 280 2.87 -10.19 -9.13
C ASP A 280 3.91 -9.19 -8.58
N LEU A 281 3.51 -7.92 -8.40
CA LEU A 281 4.40 -6.86 -7.93
C LEU A 281 4.34 -6.76 -6.41
N LYS A 282 5.34 -7.34 -5.75
CA LYS A 282 5.56 -7.23 -4.31
C LYS A 282 6.43 -6.02 -4.00
N ILE A 283 5.88 -5.08 -3.24
CA ILE A 283 6.54 -3.82 -2.91
C ILE A 283 6.90 -3.84 -1.44
N PRO A 284 8.21 -3.80 -1.09
CA PRO A 284 8.63 -3.66 0.28
C PRO A 284 8.24 -2.28 0.81
N ALA A 285 7.75 -2.25 2.04
CA ALA A 285 7.27 -1.04 2.67
C ALA A 285 7.43 -1.14 4.20
N HIS A 286 7.21 -0.04 4.90
CA HIS A 286 7.25 0.03 6.36
C HIS A 286 6.15 0.92 6.92
N VAL A 287 5.71 0.63 8.13
CA VAL A 287 4.74 1.45 8.85
C VAL A 287 5.38 2.77 9.26
N ILE A 288 4.84 3.89 8.76
CA ILE A 288 5.27 5.24 9.17
C ILE A 288 4.67 5.57 10.54
N SER A 289 3.34 5.48 10.64
CA SER A 289 2.61 5.86 11.85
C SER A 289 1.21 5.26 11.86
N ILE A 290 0.68 5.12 13.08
CA ILE A 290 -0.71 4.78 13.33
C ILE A 290 -1.42 6.09 13.67
N VAL A 291 -2.51 6.40 12.96
CA VAL A 291 -3.31 7.60 13.23
C VAL A 291 -4.16 7.34 14.48
N PRO A 292 -4.03 8.12 15.56
CA PRO A 292 -4.70 7.85 16.83
C PRO A 292 -6.20 8.22 16.80
N THR A 293 -6.90 7.76 15.76
CA THR A 293 -8.33 8.01 15.55
C THR A 293 -8.95 6.76 14.96
N ALA A 294 -9.98 6.22 15.62
CA ALA A 294 -10.72 5.09 15.08
C ALA A 294 -11.96 5.57 14.32
N ASP A 295 -12.23 4.95 13.19
CA ASP A 295 -13.50 5.08 12.48
C ASP A 295 -14.55 4.20 13.17
N ARG A 296 -15.53 4.85 13.82
CA ARG A 296 -16.58 4.15 14.57
C ARG A 296 -17.53 3.34 13.68
N GLN A 297 -17.68 3.71 12.42
CA GLN A 297 -18.59 3.00 11.51
C GLN A 297 -17.97 1.70 11.02
N LYS A 298 -16.65 1.69 10.81
CA LYS A 298 -15.91 0.53 10.32
C LYS A 298 -15.21 -0.26 11.42
N ALA A 299 -15.12 0.26 12.64
CA ALA A 299 -14.28 -0.27 13.74
C ALA A 299 -12.82 -0.49 13.30
N THR A 300 -12.25 0.47 12.56
CA THR A 300 -10.90 0.43 12.02
C THR A 300 -10.07 1.62 12.48
N VAL A 301 -8.76 1.41 12.54
CA VAL A 301 -7.76 2.44 12.78
C VAL A 301 -6.92 2.59 11.52
N ARG A 302 -6.69 3.83 11.11
CA ARG A 302 -5.89 4.12 9.93
C ARG A 302 -4.40 4.00 10.22
N VAL A 303 -3.71 3.26 9.37
CA VAL A 303 -2.26 3.08 9.44
C VAL A 303 -1.65 3.64 8.15
N ARG A 304 -0.62 4.47 8.30
CA ARG A 304 0.14 5.03 7.18
C ARG A 304 1.42 4.22 6.98
N ILE A 305 1.66 3.87 5.73
CA ILE A 305 2.74 2.99 5.30
C ILE A 305 3.55 3.68 4.21
N GLY A 306 4.85 3.75 4.39
CA GLY A 306 5.80 4.27 3.44
C GLY A 306 6.30 3.19 2.50
N LEU A 307 6.28 3.47 1.21
CA LEU A 307 6.84 2.61 0.19
C LEU A 307 8.36 2.80 0.14
N ASP A 308 9.12 1.72 0.26
CA ASP A 308 10.59 1.77 0.19
C ASP A 308 11.09 1.96 -1.26
N GLN A 309 10.26 1.57 -2.22
CA GLN A 309 10.53 1.72 -3.65
C GLN A 309 9.32 2.32 -4.36
N LEU A 310 9.53 3.42 -5.08
CA LEU A 310 8.51 4.09 -5.87
C LEU A 310 8.60 3.60 -7.32
N ASP A 311 7.59 2.85 -7.76
CA ASP A 311 7.45 2.41 -9.16
C ASP A 311 6.47 3.37 -9.88
N PRO A 312 6.75 3.79 -11.13
CA PRO A 312 5.84 4.63 -11.92
C PRO A 312 4.44 4.05 -12.11
N ARG A 313 4.28 2.73 -12.00
CA ARG A 313 2.99 2.04 -12.11
C ARG A 313 2.09 2.23 -10.90
N ILE A 314 2.62 2.69 -9.77
CA ILE A 314 1.86 2.95 -8.56
C ILE A 314 1.18 4.31 -8.72
N LEU A 315 -0.11 4.34 -8.94
CA LEU A 315 -0.87 5.58 -9.07
C LEU A 315 -1.71 5.84 -7.80
N PRO A 316 -1.96 7.11 -7.46
CA PRO A 316 -2.91 7.46 -6.41
C PRO A 316 -4.27 6.81 -6.63
N ASP A 317 -4.99 6.55 -5.55
CA ASP A 317 -6.30 5.91 -5.48
C ASP A 317 -6.35 4.43 -5.93
N MET A 318 -5.20 3.81 -6.27
CA MET A 318 -5.15 2.37 -6.51
C MET A 318 -5.38 1.58 -5.24
N GLY A 319 -6.20 0.51 -5.33
CA GLY A 319 -6.39 -0.48 -4.27
C GLY A 319 -5.11 -1.29 -4.05
N ILE A 320 -4.80 -1.53 -2.78
CA ILE A 320 -3.59 -2.22 -2.35
C ILE A 320 -3.88 -3.11 -1.14
N LYS A 321 -3.29 -4.30 -1.13
CA LYS A 321 -3.28 -5.21 0.01
C LYS A 321 -1.94 -5.14 0.71
N VAL A 322 -1.98 -5.08 2.01
CA VAL A 322 -0.78 -5.01 2.86
C VAL A 322 -0.76 -6.19 3.80
N SER A 323 0.36 -6.89 3.79
CA SER A 323 0.65 -8.01 4.68
C SER A 323 1.65 -7.55 5.74
N PHE A 324 1.26 -7.61 7.01
CA PHE A 324 2.09 -7.26 8.15
C PHE A 324 2.80 -8.52 8.66
N PHE A 325 4.10 -8.41 8.94
CA PHE A 325 4.92 -9.48 9.51
C PHE A 325 5.20 -9.19 10.98
N GLU A 326 5.22 -10.22 11.81
CA GLU A 326 5.57 -10.07 13.23
C GLU A 326 7.06 -9.74 13.37
N ASP A 327 7.40 -8.73 14.19
CA ASP A 327 8.79 -8.40 14.49
C ASP A 327 9.44 -9.58 15.22
N GLY A 328 10.41 -10.23 14.57
CA GLY A 328 11.09 -11.42 15.10
C GLY A 328 10.62 -12.75 14.52
N ALA A 329 9.59 -12.80 13.69
CA ALA A 329 9.32 -13.98 12.87
C ALA A 329 10.53 -14.18 11.95
N GLN A 330 11.34 -15.22 12.25
CA GLN A 330 12.35 -15.69 11.32
C GLN A 330 11.65 -15.91 9.97
N PRO A 331 12.28 -15.55 8.85
CA PRO A 331 11.70 -15.80 7.54
C PRO A 331 11.31 -17.26 7.51
N ALA A 332 10.00 -17.53 7.34
CA ALA A 332 9.48 -18.89 7.24
C ALA A 332 10.43 -19.63 6.30
N LEU A 333 10.99 -20.72 6.77
CA LEU A 333 12.00 -21.51 6.05
C LEU A 333 11.45 -21.71 4.63
N LYS A 334 12.05 -21.00 3.67
CA LYS A 334 11.71 -21.12 2.25
C LYS A 334 11.83 -22.60 1.94
N ASN A 335 10.74 -23.30 1.65
CA ASN A 335 10.59 -24.72 1.34
C ASN A 335 10.25 -25.67 2.51
N ALA A 336 9.77 -25.21 3.66
CA ALA A 336 9.24 -26.13 4.68
C ALA A 336 7.86 -26.64 4.24
N MET A 337 7.70 -27.93 4.06
CA MET A 337 6.42 -28.59 3.78
C MET A 337 5.65 -28.78 5.09
N LEU A 338 4.40 -28.35 5.15
CA LEU A 338 3.56 -28.54 6.33
C LEU A 338 2.91 -29.92 6.28
N VAL A 339 3.17 -30.73 7.27
CA VAL A 339 2.57 -32.09 7.39
C VAL A 339 1.88 -32.22 8.73
N PRO A 340 0.77 -33.00 8.83
CA PRO A 340 0.14 -33.26 10.11
C PRO A 340 1.11 -33.86 11.11
N GLY A 341 1.09 -33.45 12.37
CA GLY A 341 2.02 -33.92 13.41
C GLY A 341 1.96 -35.44 13.62
N ASN A 342 0.78 -36.06 13.41
CA ASN A 342 0.59 -37.52 13.49
C ASN A 342 1.14 -38.30 12.28
N ALA A 343 1.67 -37.64 11.25
CA ALA A 343 2.43 -38.23 10.15
C ALA A 343 3.92 -38.42 10.46
N ILE A 344 4.41 -37.77 11.51
CA ILE A 344 5.82 -37.80 11.92
C ILE A 344 5.97 -38.77 13.11
N VAL A 345 6.89 -39.71 12.98
CA VAL A 345 7.27 -40.64 14.05
C VAL A 345 8.62 -40.24 14.61
N THR A 346 8.66 -39.86 15.87
CA THR A 346 9.92 -39.50 16.56
C THR A 346 10.46 -40.70 17.32
N GLU A 347 11.69 -41.11 17.03
CA GLU A 347 12.39 -42.19 17.75
C GLU A 347 13.71 -41.58 18.31
N GLY A 348 13.69 -41.26 19.60
CA GLY A 348 14.84 -40.56 20.25
C GLY A 348 14.99 -39.14 19.74
N GLU A 349 16.16 -38.78 19.18
CA GLU A 349 16.42 -37.46 18.60
C GLU A 349 16.14 -37.36 17.10
N ALA A 350 15.74 -38.46 16.45
CA ALA A 350 15.51 -38.51 15.02
C ALA A 350 14.00 -38.59 14.68
N SER A 351 13.59 -37.80 13.72
CA SER A 351 12.22 -37.79 13.19
C SER A 351 12.18 -38.48 11.82
N TYR A 352 11.15 -39.29 11.60
CA TYR A 352 10.93 -40.06 10.39
C TYR A 352 9.51 -39.88 9.87
N ALA A 353 9.35 -39.91 8.54
CA ALA A 353 8.08 -40.04 7.88
C ALA A 353 8.01 -41.34 7.07
N TRP A 354 6.82 -41.92 6.97
CA TRP A 354 6.57 -43.06 6.12
C TRP A 354 6.02 -42.59 4.78
N VAL A 355 6.86 -42.66 3.74
CA VAL A 355 6.50 -42.26 2.37
C VAL A 355 5.98 -43.46 1.62
N VAL A 356 4.85 -43.31 0.93
CA VAL A 356 4.27 -44.38 0.10
C VAL A 356 4.76 -44.20 -1.33
N ARG A 357 5.42 -45.23 -1.85
CA ARG A 357 5.89 -45.29 -3.23
C ARG A 357 5.59 -46.67 -3.81
N ASP A 358 4.93 -46.74 -4.95
CA ASP A 358 4.58 -47.98 -5.67
C ASP A 358 3.89 -49.03 -4.80
N GLY A 359 2.97 -48.60 -3.88
CA GLY A 359 2.23 -49.48 -2.98
C GLY A 359 3.03 -50.06 -1.81
N LYS A 360 4.23 -49.54 -1.56
CA LYS A 360 5.10 -49.87 -0.42
C LYS A 360 5.43 -48.65 0.37
N VAL A 361 5.74 -48.81 1.66
CA VAL A 361 6.21 -47.73 2.53
C VAL A 361 7.73 -47.74 2.65
N GLU A 362 8.29 -46.54 2.63
CA GLU A 362 9.72 -46.26 2.85
C GLU A 362 9.87 -45.41 4.12
N LYS A 363 10.69 -45.86 5.07
CA LYS A 363 11.01 -45.07 6.26
C LYS A 363 12.09 -44.04 5.90
N ARG A 364 11.72 -42.78 5.86
CA ARG A 364 12.61 -41.71 5.47
C ARG A 364 12.86 -40.76 6.63
N ALA A 365 14.14 -40.44 6.90
CA ALA A 365 14.51 -39.45 7.89
C ALA A 365 14.12 -38.05 7.39
N VAL A 366 13.53 -37.24 8.27
CA VAL A 366 13.09 -35.88 7.97
C VAL A 366 13.61 -34.92 9.02
N ARG A 367 13.88 -33.70 8.60
CA ARG A 367 14.20 -32.61 9.53
C ARG A 367 12.93 -31.79 9.78
N THR A 368 12.53 -31.74 11.02
CA THR A 368 11.29 -31.07 11.44
C THR A 368 11.60 -29.82 12.24
N GLY A 369 10.74 -28.79 12.12
CA GLY A 369 10.71 -27.63 13.02
C GLY A 369 9.74 -27.84 14.19
N ALA A 370 9.47 -26.76 14.93
CA ALA A 370 8.51 -26.80 16.04
C ALA A 370 7.07 -26.98 15.51
N GLU A 371 6.30 -27.85 16.18
CA GLU A 371 4.88 -28.07 15.87
C GLU A 371 4.08 -26.81 16.15
N GLN A 372 3.24 -26.39 15.20
CA GLN A 372 2.30 -25.27 15.32
C GLN A 372 0.93 -25.73 14.79
N ASP A 373 -0.10 -25.48 15.58
CA ASP A 373 -1.50 -25.79 15.22
C ASP A 373 -1.74 -27.24 14.73
N GLY A 374 -1.01 -28.22 15.31
CA GLY A 374 -1.10 -29.62 14.92
C GLY A 374 -0.40 -29.97 13.60
N GLN A 375 0.36 -29.04 13.03
CA GLN A 375 1.20 -29.23 11.85
C GLN A 375 2.68 -29.07 12.18
N VAL A 376 3.50 -29.87 11.54
CA VAL A 376 4.95 -29.86 11.70
C VAL A 376 5.60 -29.43 10.39
N PRO A 377 6.39 -28.34 10.38
CA PRO A 377 7.13 -27.95 9.20
C PRO A 377 8.32 -28.91 8.97
N VAL A 378 8.37 -29.55 7.82
CA VAL A 378 9.46 -30.40 7.37
C VAL A 378 10.34 -29.61 6.39
N THR A 379 11.61 -29.42 6.75
CA THR A 379 12.56 -28.64 5.96
C THR A 379 13.39 -29.47 4.99
N ASP A 380 13.51 -30.76 5.24
CA ASP A 380 14.32 -31.68 4.43
C ASP A 380 13.79 -33.12 4.54
N GLY A 381 13.86 -33.87 3.44
CA GLY A 381 13.51 -35.28 3.40
C GLY A 381 12.19 -35.60 2.69
N LEU A 382 11.34 -34.63 2.32
CA LEU A 382 10.12 -34.86 1.55
C LEU A 382 10.15 -34.03 0.25
N THR A 383 9.39 -34.48 -0.75
CA THR A 383 9.17 -33.76 -2.01
C THR A 383 7.69 -33.51 -2.23
N ASP A 384 7.41 -32.43 -2.98
CA ASP A 384 6.03 -32.03 -3.31
C ASP A 384 5.31 -33.14 -4.08
N GLY A 385 4.05 -33.40 -3.68
CA GLY A 385 3.23 -34.43 -4.28
C GLY A 385 3.47 -35.87 -3.72
N GLU A 386 4.42 -36.06 -2.80
CA GLU A 386 4.59 -37.38 -2.14
C GLU A 386 3.45 -37.66 -1.17
N SER A 387 3.03 -38.91 -1.10
CA SER A 387 2.02 -39.38 -0.13
C SER A 387 2.70 -39.92 1.12
N ILE A 388 2.34 -39.41 2.28
CA ILE A 388 2.85 -39.84 3.57
C ILE A 388 1.75 -40.53 4.40
N VAL A 389 2.14 -41.50 5.21
CA VAL A 389 1.22 -42.25 6.09
C VAL A 389 0.93 -41.43 7.33
N VAL A 390 -0.34 -41.27 7.66
CA VAL A 390 -0.84 -40.65 8.89
C VAL A 390 -1.22 -41.77 9.89
N ASP A 391 -0.94 -41.55 11.17
CA ASP A 391 -1.20 -42.53 12.24
C ASP A 391 -0.58 -43.90 11.95
N ALA A 392 0.72 -43.93 11.66
CA ALA A 392 1.45 -45.14 11.29
C ALA A 392 1.32 -46.25 12.35
N PRO A 393 0.77 -47.45 12.02
CA PRO A 393 0.65 -48.53 12.97
C PRO A 393 2.02 -49.03 13.45
N LYS A 394 2.18 -49.34 14.73
CA LYS A 394 3.45 -49.81 15.35
C LYS A 394 4.09 -51.03 14.67
N ARG A 395 3.34 -51.80 13.87
CA ARG A 395 3.80 -52.96 13.12
C ARG A 395 4.29 -52.65 11.70
N LEU A 396 4.23 -51.37 11.28
CA LEU A 396 4.70 -50.96 9.95
C LEU A 396 6.22 -51.17 9.87
N ARG A 397 6.69 -51.77 8.78
CA ARG A 397 8.13 -52.00 8.52
C ARG A 397 8.51 -51.40 7.18
N ASP A 398 9.76 -51.05 7.06
CA ASP A 398 10.32 -50.58 5.80
C ASP A 398 10.13 -51.61 4.69
N GLY A 399 9.64 -51.18 3.52
CA GLY A 399 9.30 -52.05 2.38
C GLY A 399 7.98 -52.81 2.50
N ALA A 400 7.17 -52.62 3.55
CA ALA A 400 5.89 -53.30 3.70
C ALA A 400 4.89 -52.85 2.61
N ALA A 401 4.12 -53.79 2.06
CA ALA A 401 3.02 -53.47 1.16
C ALA A 401 1.86 -52.82 1.95
N VAL A 402 1.32 -51.74 1.43
CA VAL A 402 0.20 -51.03 2.04
C VAL A 402 -0.98 -50.87 1.09
N GLU A 403 -2.17 -50.88 1.67
CA GLU A 403 -3.41 -50.58 0.96
C GLU A 403 -3.91 -49.20 1.38
N LEU A 404 -4.06 -48.35 0.38
CA LEU A 404 -4.49 -46.96 0.60
C LEU A 404 -5.97 -46.92 0.99
N LYS A 405 -6.27 -46.44 2.18
CA LYS A 405 -7.63 -46.13 2.60
C LYS A 405 -7.82 -44.61 2.47
N ALA A 406 -8.72 -44.21 1.56
CA ALA A 406 -9.03 -42.80 1.40
C ALA A 406 -9.48 -42.23 2.75
N ALA A 407 -8.90 -41.09 3.14
CA ALA A 407 -9.37 -40.32 4.29
C ALA A 407 -10.78 -39.81 3.95
N THR A 408 -11.72 -40.07 4.85
CA THR A 408 -13.11 -39.59 4.75
C THR A 408 -13.17 -38.20 5.36
#